data_d3be4c9eb386d267dcdd1ae5a16c0a51
#
_entry.id   d3be4c9eb386d267dcdd1ae5a16c0a51
#
_cell.length_a   1.000
_cell.length_b   1.000
_cell.length_c   1.000
_cell.angle_alpha   90.00
_cell.angle_beta   90.00
_cell.angle_gamma   90.00
#
_symmetry.space_group_name_H-M   'P 1'
#
loop_
_entity.id
_entity.type
_entity.pdbx_description
1 polymer ?
#
loop_
_entity_poly.entity_id
_entity_poly.type
_entity_poly.pdbx_seq_one_letter_code
_entity_poly.pdbx_strand_id
1 'polypeptide(L)'
;MKAVVVNEASTGVEVVDHEMPSIGHGEALVKVEYCGVCHTDLHVAHGDFGQVPGRILGHEGIGIVEEIGEGVTSLQVGDRVSIAWFFEGCGHCEYCTTGRETLCRSVKNAGYSVDGGMSEYAVVTADYAVKVPEGLDPAQASSITCAGVTTYKAIKEAGAAPGQWIVIFGAGGLGNLAVQYAKKVFNAHVVAVYINNDKLELAKEVGADIVVNGKEIEDVPGYIQEKTGGAHGVVVTAVSKVAFNQAIDSVRAGGTVVAVGLPSEYMELSIVKTVLDGIKVVGSLVGTRKDLEEAFAFGAEGLVVPVVEKVLVDTAPDVFDEMERGLIQGRKVLDFTR
;
A
#
# COMPACT_ATOMS: atom_id res chain seq x y z
N MET A 1 4.75 -24.42 12.70
CA MET A 1 5.35 -23.31 11.94
C MET A 1 5.35 -22.04 12.75
N LYS A 2 6.37 -21.18 12.59
CA LYS A 2 6.42 -19.87 13.24
C LYS A 2 5.44 -18.89 12.58
N ALA A 3 4.69 -18.13 13.38
CA ALA A 3 3.74 -17.13 12.88
C ALA A 3 3.65 -15.92 13.82
N VAL A 4 3.31 -14.74 13.26
CA VAL A 4 3.00 -13.51 14.00
C VAL A 4 1.49 -13.36 14.03
N VAL A 5 0.91 -13.39 15.22
CA VAL A 5 -0.54 -13.36 15.42
C VAL A 5 -0.97 -12.16 16.27
N VAL A 6 -2.23 -11.78 16.13
CA VAL A 6 -2.87 -10.85 17.05
C VAL A 6 -2.96 -11.53 18.42
N ASN A 7 -2.47 -10.88 19.48
CA ASN A 7 -2.51 -11.44 20.83
C ASN A 7 -3.96 -11.54 21.35
N GLU A 8 -4.19 -12.36 22.37
CA GLU A 8 -5.51 -12.60 22.97
C GLU A 8 -6.24 -11.32 23.41
N ALA A 9 -5.49 -10.31 23.85
CA ALA A 9 -6.06 -9.03 24.30
C ALA A 9 -6.42 -8.08 23.15
N SER A 10 -6.03 -8.40 21.89
CA SER A 10 -6.13 -7.51 20.73
C SER A 10 -5.51 -6.12 20.98
N THR A 11 -4.34 -6.11 21.59
CA THR A 11 -3.57 -4.88 21.93
C THR A 11 -2.17 -4.87 21.32
N GLY A 12 -1.86 -5.82 20.45
CA GLY A 12 -0.56 -5.98 19.84
C GLY A 12 -0.38 -7.37 19.23
N VAL A 13 0.85 -7.75 19.01
CA VAL A 13 1.22 -9.00 18.32
C VAL A 13 2.09 -9.88 19.19
N GLU A 14 2.09 -11.17 18.91
CA GLU A 14 3.00 -12.15 19.47
C GLU A 14 3.50 -13.13 18.40
N VAL A 15 4.68 -13.67 18.62
CA VAL A 15 5.24 -14.73 17.77
C VAL A 15 4.96 -16.07 18.40
N VAL A 16 4.29 -16.96 17.67
CA VAL A 16 3.85 -18.27 18.18
C VAL A 16 4.26 -19.42 17.27
N ASP A 17 4.28 -20.63 17.84
CA ASP A 17 4.25 -21.87 17.05
C ASP A 17 2.81 -22.19 16.67
N HIS A 18 2.50 -22.13 15.39
CA HIS A 18 1.18 -22.37 14.81
C HIS A 18 1.15 -23.70 14.03
N GLU A 19 -0.04 -24.29 13.90
CA GLU A 19 -0.22 -25.48 13.08
C GLU A 19 0.01 -25.17 11.59
N MET A 20 0.52 -26.16 10.84
CA MET A 20 0.63 -26.05 9.39
C MET A 20 -0.77 -25.97 8.76
N PRO A 21 -1.02 -25.01 7.87
CA PRO A 21 -2.31 -24.95 7.19
C PRO A 21 -2.43 -26.08 6.15
N SER A 22 -3.66 -26.49 5.89
CA SER A 22 -4.00 -27.43 4.81
C SER A 22 -4.66 -26.67 3.66
N ILE A 23 -4.40 -27.10 2.42
CA ILE A 23 -5.01 -26.53 1.22
C ILE A 23 -6.25 -27.28 0.80
N GLY A 24 -7.21 -26.55 0.24
CA GLY A 24 -8.43 -27.05 -0.38
C GLY A 24 -8.44 -26.93 -1.91
N HIS A 25 -9.62 -27.10 -2.48
CA HIS A 25 -9.84 -26.90 -3.91
C HIS A 25 -9.62 -25.43 -4.31
N GLY A 26 -8.84 -25.20 -5.36
CA GLY A 26 -8.53 -23.85 -5.87
C GLY A 26 -7.49 -23.07 -5.04
N GLU A 27 -6.88 -23.70 -4.04
CA GLU A 27 -5.89 -23.08 -3.15
C GLU A 27 -4.48 -23.59 -3.44
N ALA A 28 -3.49 -22.81 -3.02
CA ALA A 28 -2.08 -23.19 -3.06
C ALA A 28 -1.41 -22.89 -1.71
N LEU A 29 -0.48 -23.77 -1.31
CA LEU A 29 0.40 -23.57 -0.17
C LEU A 29 1.64 -22.80 -0.62
N VAL A 30 1.91 -21.70 0.05
CA VAL A 30 3.04 -20.81 -0.22
C VAL A 30 4.00 -20.86 0.95
N LYS A 31 5.26 -21.21 0.71
CA LYS A 31 6.36 -20.99 1.65
C LYS A 31 6.78 -19.55 1.58
N VAL A 32 6.52 -18.81 2.64
CA VAL A 32 6.80 -17.38 2.68
C VAL A 32 8.30 -17.12 2.79
N GLU A 33 8.81 -16.23 1.97
CA GLU A 33 10.18 -15.74 2.04
C GLU A 33 10.24 -14.43 2.83
N TYR A 34 9.33 -13.50 2.55
CA TYR A 34 9.28 -12.16 3.14
C TYR A 34 7.85 -11.69 3.34
N CYS A 35 7.62 -10.92 4.42
CA CYS A 35 6.36 -10.21 4.63
C CYS A 35 6.63 -8.82 5.21
N GLY A 36 6.21 -7.78 4.51
CA GLY A 36 6.31 -6.40 4.98
C GLY A 36 5.37 -6.12 6.16
N VAL A 37 5.74 -5.13 6.97
CA VAL A 37 4.92 -4.65 8.08
C VAL A 37 4.31 -3.31 7.72
N CYS A 38 2.98 -3.22 7.82
CA CYS A 38 2.18 -2.06 7.41
C CYS A 38 1.38 -1.48 8.60
N HIS A 39 1.04 -0.20 8.54
CA HIS A 39 0.15 0.42 9.53
C HIS A 39 -1.22 -0.26 9.62
N THR A 40 -1.70 -0.87 8.54
CA THR A 40 -2.93 -1.66 8.56
C THR A 40 -2.82 -2.87 9.49
N ASP A 41 -1.64 -3.49 9.61
CA ASP A 41 -1.41 -4.59 10.55
C ASP A 41 -1.52 -4.11 12.00
N LEU A 42 -1.05 -2.87 12.32
CA LEU A 42 -1.27 -2.23 13.62
C LEU A 42 -2.77 -2.04 13.92
N HIS A 43 -3.52 -1.50 12.95
CA HIS A 43 -4.97 -1.31 13.09
C HIS A 43 -5.70 -2.63 13.35
N VAL A 44 -5.29 -3.71 12.67
CA VAL A 44 -5.84 -5.05 12.90
C VAL A 44 -5.44 -5.55 14.30
N ALA A 45 -4.17 -5.41 14.68
CA ALA A 45 -3.67 -5.85 15.99
C ALA A 45 -4.36 -5.16 17.17
N HIS A 46 -4.79 -3.89 17.00
CA HIS A 46 -5.52 -3.11 18.00
C HIS A 46 -7.05 -3.25 17.91
N GLY A 47 -7.54 -4.04 16.93
CA GLY A 47 -8.97 -4.29 16.79
C GLY A 47 -9.78 -3.12 16.22
N ASP A 48 -9.16 -2.15 15.53
CA ASP A 48 -9.83 -0.98 14.96
C ASP A 48 -10.86 -1.35 13.89
N PHE A 49 -10.69 -2.49 13.23
CA PHE A 49 -11.64 -3.07 12.26
C PHE A 49 -12.52 -4.18 12.86
N GLY A 50 -12.38 -4.44 14.15
CA GLY A 50 -12.96 -5.57 14.88
C GLY A 50 -11.87 -6.50 15.41
N GLN A 51 -12.12 -7.08 16.60
CA GLN A 51 -11.16 -7.96 17.27
C GLN A 51 -11.04 -9.30 16.54
N VAL A 52 -9.82 -9.73 16.28
CA VAL A 52 -9.50 -11.01 15.63
C VAL A 52 -8.32 -11.70 16.33
N PRO A 53 -8.43 -12.03 17.63
CA PRO A 53 -7.35 -12.68 18.37
C PRO A 53 -6.95 -14.00 17.70
N GLY A 54 -5.65 -14.32 17.69
CA GLY A 54 -5.09 -15.49 17.03
C GLY A 54 -4.97 -15.39 15.51
N ARG A 55 -5.45 -14.30 14.85
CA ARG A 55 -5.32 -14.09 13.42
C ARG A 55 -3.84 -13.92 13.04
N ILE A 56 -3.34 -14.70 12.09
CA ILE A 56 -2.02 -14.49 11.48
C ILE A 56 -2.11 -13.21 10.64
N LEU A 57 -1.26 -12.24 10.96
CA LEU A 57 -1.20 -10.95 10.27
C LEU A 57 -0.46 -11.01 8.93
N GLY A 58 -0.37 -9.87 8.27
CA GLY A 58 0.46 -9.67 7.07
C GLY A 58 -0.31 -9.78 5.76
N HIS A 59 -0.21 -8.71 4.99
CA HIS A 59 -0.79 -8.58 3.66
C HIS A 59 0.23 -8.03 2.64
N GLU A 60 1.50 -8.18 2.96
CA GLU A 60 2.63 -7.86 2.09
C GLU A 60 3.53 -9.10 1.95
N GLY A 61 2.91 -10.29 1.89
CA GLY A 61 3.65 -11.56 1.81
C GLY A 61 4.15 -11.86 0.40
N ILE A 62 5.36 -12.41 0.31
CA ILE A 62 5.95 -12.97 -0.91
C ILE A 62 6.53 -14.34 -0.56
N GLY A 63 6.25 -15.33 -1.40
CA GLY A 63 6.77 -16.67 -1.18
C GLY A 63 6.68 -17.56 -2.42
N ILE A 64 7.14 -18.79 -2.27
CA ILE A 64 7.19 -19.80 -3.33
C ILE A 64 6.05 -20.80 -3.14
N VAL A 65 5.31 -21.09 -4.20
CA VAL A 65 4.30 -22.16 -4.20
C VAL A 65 4.99 -23.51 -4.00
N GLU A 66 4.66 -24.20 -2.89
CA GLU A 66 5.16 -25.55 -2.59
C GLU A 66 4.17 -26.64 -2.95
N GLU A 67 2.87 -26.36 -2.84
CA GLU A 67 1.81 -27.33 -3.16
C GLU A 67 0.62 -26.60 -3.80
N ILE A 68 -0.08 -27.28 -4.71
CA ILE A 68 -1.30 -26.77 -5.34
C ILE A 68 -2.46 -27.75 -5.09
N GLY A 69 -3.62 -27.21 -4.75
CA GLY A 69 -4.85 -27.98 -4.55
C GLY A 69 -5.51 -28.41 -5.85
N GLU A 70 -6.51 -29.27 -5.72
CA GLU A 70 -7.32 -29.70 -6.86
C GLU A 70 -7.97 -28.48 -7.56
N GLY A 71 -7.99 -28.49 -8.90
CA GLY A 71 -8.61 -27.44 -9.72
C GLY A 71 -7.72 -26.23 -10.00
N VAL A 72 -6.54 -26.12 -9.39
CA VAL A 72 -5.60 -25.03 -9.67
C VAL A 72 -4.98 -25.19 -11.05
N THR A 73 -5.10 -24.14 -11.89
CA THR A 73 -4.52 -24.07 -13.23
C THR A 73 -3.70 -22.79 -13.47
N SER A 74 -3.87 -21.78 -12.62
CA SER A 74 -3.22 -20.46 -12.72
C SER A 74 -1.80 -20.45 -12.16
N LEU A 75 -1.49 -21.36 -11.24
CA LEU A 75 -0.19 -21.47 -10.56
C LEU A 75 0.42 -22.87 -10.77
N GLN A 76 1.73 -22.95 -10.59
CA GLN A 76 2.49 -24.18 -10.51
C GLN A 76 3.47 -24.14 -9.34
N VAL A 77 3.89 -25.31 -8.85
CA VAL A 77 4.95 -25.43 -7.84
C VAL A 77 6.22 -24.74 -8.35
N GLY A 78 6.82 -23.91 -7.50
CA GLY A 78 7.99 -23.10 -7.83
C GLY A 78 7.67 -21.67 -8.27
N ASP A 79 6.42 -21.33 -8.58
CA ASP A 79 6.03 -19.94 -8.84
C ASP A 79 6.25 -19.07 -7.59
N ARG A 80 6.84 -17.88 -7.75
CA ARG A 80 6.84 -16.86 -6.68
C ARG A 80 5.60 -16.01 -6.79
N VAL A 81 4.85 -15.87 -5.69
CA VAL A 81 3.55 -15.21 -5.65
C VAL A 81 3.41 -14.27 -4.47
N SER A 82 2.45 -13.35 -4.55
CA SER A 82 2.08 -12.41 -3.50
C SER A 82 0.93 -12.92 -2.63
N ILE A 83 0.94 -12.48 -1.37
CA ILE A 83 -0.16 -12.58 -0.41
C ILE A 83 -0.57 -11.14 -0.08
N ALA A 84 -1.60 -10.63 -0.76
CA ALA A 84 -1.98 -9.22 -0.75
C ALA A 84 -3.24 -8.96 0.08
N TRP A 85 -3.45 -7.69 0.50
CA TRP A 85 -4.67 -7.27 1.20
C TRP A 85 -5.94 -7.69 0.46
N PHE A 86 -6.00 -7.45 -0.84
CA PHE A 86 -7.07 -8.00 -1.67
C PHE A 86 -6.78 -9.49 -1.91
N PHE A 87 -7.30 -10.32 -1.00
CA PHE A 87 -7.02 -11.76 -1.01
C PHE A 87 -7.93 -12.50 -1.97
N GLU A 88 -9.24 -12.21 -1.96
CA GLU A 88 -10.24 -12.86 -2.82
C GLU A 88 -11.48 -11.99 -2.94
N GLY A 89 -12.05 -11.90 -4.12
CA GLY A 89 -13.38 -11.36 -4.37
C GLY A 89 -14.38 -12.48 -4.72
N CYS A 90 -15.68 -12.16 -4.82
CA CYS A 90 -16.66 -13.18 -5.20
C CYS A 90 -16.61 -13.61 -6.68
N GLY A 91 -15.85 -12.94 -7.53
CA GLY A 91 -15.64 -13.24 -8.94
C GLY A 91 -16.79 -12.88 -9.89
N HIS A 92 -18.01 -12.65 -9.40
CA HIS A 92 -19.22 -12.53 -10.25
C HIS A 92 -20.04 -11.24 -10.03
N CYS A 93 -19.77 -10.44 -9.01
CA CYS A 93 -20.48 -9.17 -8.82
C CYS A 93 -20.04 -8.10 -9.82
N GLU A 94 -20.79 -7.02 -9.92
CA GLU A 94 -20.49 -5.87 -10.77
C GLU A 94 -19.03 -5.41 -10.62
N TYR A 95 -18.55 -5.30 -9.40
CA TYR A 95 -17.18 -4.82 -9.13
C TYR A 95 -16.11 -5.79 -9.64
N CYS A 96 -16.27 -7.10 -9.40
CA CYS A 96 -15.33 -8.11 -9.86
C CYS A 96 -15.28 -8.20 -11.39
N THR A 97 -16.44 -8.12 -12.05
CA THR A 97 -16.53 -8.29 -13.51
C THR A 97 -16.20 -7.03 -14.32
N THR A 98 -16.02 -5.87 -13.64
CA THR A 98 -15.69 -4.59 -14.30
C THR A 98 -14.32 -4.03 -13.93
N GLY A 99 -13.42 -4.86 -13.37
CA GLY A 99 -12.06 -4.43 -13.00
C GLY A 99 -11.99 -3.53 -11.77
N ARG A 100 -13.01 -3.56 -10.91
CA ARG A 100 -13.09 -2.81 -9.65
C ARG A 100 -13.18 -3.76 -8.45
N GLU A 101 -12.54 -4.90 -8.53
CA GLU A 101 -12.67 -6.04 -7.63
C GLU A 101 -12.35 -5.72 -6.16
N THR A 102 -11.50 -4.72 -5.89
CA THR A 102 -11.22 -4.24 -4.52
C THR A 102 -12.45 -3.67 -3.80
N LEU A 103 -13.50 -3.33 -4.56
CA LEU A 103 -14.79 -2.83 -4.03
C LEU A 103 -15.83 -3.94 -3.85
N CYS A 104 -15.47 -5.20 -4.08
CA CYS A 104 -16.36 -6.35 -3.85
C CYS A 104 -16.85 -6.36 -2.39
N ARG A 105 -18.17 -6.53 -2.20
CA ARG A 105 -18.76 -6.53 -0.84
C ARG A 105 -18.57 -7.85 -0.10
N SER A 106 -18.08 -8.89 -0.79
CA SER A 106 -17.70 -10.18 -0.23
C SER A 106 -16.18 -10.38 -0.29
N VAL A 107 -15.41 -9.29 -0.30
CA VAL A 107 -13.95 -9.35 -0.31
C VAL A 107 -13.41 -10.04 0.94
N LYS A 108 -12.40 -10.89 0.75
CA LYS A 108 -11.55 -11.39 1.83
C LYS A 108 -10.24 -10.60 1.84
N ASN A 109 -9.74 -10.32 3.03
CA ASN A 109 -8.53 -9.54 3.24
C ASN A 109 -7.51 -10.36 4.03
N ALA A 110 -6.31 -10.56 3.45
CA ALA A 110 -5.22 -11.25 4.13
C ALA A 110 -4.77 -10.50 5.38
N GLY A 111 -4.51 -11.23 6.46
CA GLY A 111 -4.13 -10.68 7.74
C GLY A 111 -5.29 -10.07 8.54
N TYR A 112 -6.53 -10.13 8.03
CA TYR A 112 -7.71 -9.63 8.74
C TYR A 112 -8.86 -10.63 8.71
N SER A 113 -9.58 -10.77 7.58
CA SER A 113 -10.72 -11.70 7.50
C SER A 113 -10.29 -13.15 7.24
N VAL A 114 -9.08 -13.34 6.73
CA VAL A 114 -8.38 -14.62 6.59
C VAL A 114 -6.95 -14.48 7.10
N ASP A 115 -6.25 -15.59 7.35
CA ASP A 115 -4.86 -15.57 7.74
C ASP A 115 -3.98 -14.96 6.66
N GLY A 116 -2.94 -14.25 7.09
CA GLY A 116 -2.03 -13.51 6.25
C GLY A 116 -0.69 -14.18 6.04
N GLY A 117 0.27 -13.38 5.55
CA GLY A 117 1.60 -13.85 5.15
C GLY A 117 2.69 -13.68 6.24
N MET A 118 2.38 -13.28 7.46
CA MET A 118 3.37 -13.23 8.54
C MET A 118 3.55 -14.59 9.22
N SER A 119 3.83 -15.62 8.42
CA SER A 119 4.08 -17.00 8.85
C SER A 119 5.03 -17.70 7.88
N GLU A 120 5.62 -18.82 8.31
CA GLU A 120 6.50 -19.61 7.41
C GLU A 120 5.75 -20.18 6.21
N TYR A 121 4.45 -20.47 6.37
CA TYR A 121 3.58 -20.95 5.31
C TYR A 121 2.22 -20.25 5.36
N ALA A 122 1.68 -19.93 4.20
CA ALA A 122 0.36 -19.34 4.05
C ALA A 122 -0.41 -20.03 2.91
N VAL A 123 -1.74 -20.04 3.03
CA VAL A 123 -2.63 -20.49 1.95
C VAL A 123 -3.05 -19.28 1.14
N VAL A 124 -3.13 -19.43 -0.18
CA VAL A 124 -3.68 -18.42 -1.09
C VAL A 124 -4.76 -19.03 -1.98
N THR A 125 -5.77 -18.23 -2.34
CA THR A 125 -6.66 -18.57 -3.47
C THR A 125 -5.89 -18.37 -4.76
N ALA A 126 -5.60 -19.47 -5.48
CA ALA A 126 -4.63 -19.50 -6.57
C ALA A 126 -4.93 -18.47 -7.68
N ASP A 127 -6.19 -18.27 -8.04
CA ASP A 127 -6.60 -17.30 -9.07
C ASP A 127 -6.45 -15.83 -8.65
N TYR A 128 -6.21 -15.58 -7.37
CA TYR A 128 -6.06 -14.22 -6.82
C TYR A 128 -4.62 -13.89 -6.42
N ALA A 129 -3.73 -14.88 -6.31
CA ALA A 129 -2.32 -14.65 -6.06
C ALA A 129 -1.63 -14.15 -7.34
N VAL A 130 -0.93 -13.03 -7.23
CA VAL A 130 -0.23 -12.42 -8.37
C VAL A 130 1.22 -12.90 -8.41
N LYS A 131 1.67 -13.37 -9.58
CA LYS A 131 3.05 -13.82 -9.77
C LYS A 131 4.02 -12.66 -9.71
N VAL A 132 5.13 -12.87 -9.02
CA VAL A 132 6.25 -11.93 -8.96
C VAL A 132 7.18 -12.20 -10.14
N PRO A 133 7.48 -11.22 -11.00
CA PRO A 133 8.34 -11.42 -12.16
C PRO A 133 9.79 -11.72 -11.74
N GLU A 134 10.48 -12.45 -12.59
CA GLU A 134 11.93 -12.65 -12.45
C GLU A 134 12.67 -11.29 -12.44
N GLY A 135 13.73 -11.20 -11.64
CA GLY A 135 14.55 -9.98 -11.52
C GLY A 135 14.07 -8.99 -10.46
N LEU A 136 12.85 -9.12 -9.94
CA LEU A 136 12.41 -8.31 -8.79
C LEU A 136 12.85 -8.97 -7.48
N ASP A 137 13.60 -8.21 -6.63
CA ASP A 137 13.98 -8.68 -5.29
C ASP A 137 12.72 -8.98 -4.45
N PRO A 138 12.61 -10.17 -3.85
CA PRO A 138 11.39 -10.58 -3.13
C PRO A 138 11.04 -9.68 -1.93
N ALA A 139 12.03 -9.10 -1.24
CA ALA A 139 11.77 -8.18 -0.14
C ALA A 139 11.27 -6.81 -0.65
N GLN A 140 11.71 -6.38 -1.84
CA GLN A 140 11.14 -5.19 -2.50
C GLN A 140 9.72 -5.49 -3.02
N ALA A 141 9.50 -6.66 -3.62
CA ALA A 141 8.18 -7.11 -4.04
C ALA A 141 7.17 -7.11 -2.89
N SER A 142 7.61 -7.53 -1.70
CA SER A 142 6.80 -7.49 -0.47
C SER A 142 6.24 -6.07 -0.22
N SER A 143 7.08 -5.05 -0.24
CA SER A 143 6.64 -3.65 -0.08
C SER A 143 5.75 -3.16 -1.25
N ILE A 144 5.99 -3.64 -2.48
CA ILE A 144 5.16 -3.31 -3.65
C ILE A 144 3.77 -3.92 -3.52
N THR A 145 3.62 -5.06 -2.87
CA THR A 145 2.35 -5.79 -2.71
C THR A 145 1.25 -4.97 -2.02
N CYS A 146 1.60 -4.02 -1.16
CA CYS A 146 0.65 -3.09 -0.53
C CYS A 146 0.99 -1.64 -0.86
N ALA A 147 2.08 -1.09 -0.30
CA ALA A 147 2.42 0.32 -0.44
C ALA A 147 2.66 0.72 -1.91
N GLY A 148 3.34 -0.16 -2.68
CA GLY A 148 3.60 0.07 -4.09
C GLY A 148 2.33 0.10 -4.93
N VAL A 149 1.52 -0.95 -4.88
CA VAL A 149 0.27 -1.03 -5.66
C VAL A 149 -0.73 0.06 -5.26
N THR A 150 -0.82 0.39 -3.97
CA THR A 150 -1.68 1.48 -3.47
C THR A 150 -1.32 2.82 -4.09
N THR A 151 -0.04 3.15 -4.09
CA THR A 151 0.44 4.43 -4.63
C THR A 151 0.41 4.45 -6.16
N TYR A 152 0.73 3.34 -6.82
CA TYR A 152 0.57 3.20 -8.27
C TYR A 152 -0.85 3.51 -8.71
N LYS A 153 -1.84 2.83 -8.11
CA LYS A 153 -3.25 3.06 -8.41
C LYS A 153 -3.68 4.49 -8.10
N ALA A 154 -3.27 5.05 -6.97
CA ALA A 154 -3.61 6.42 -6.61
C ALA A 154 -3.10 7.45 -7.62
N ILE A 155 -1.87 7.29 -8.13
CA ILE A 155 -1.33 8.15 -9.21
C ILE A 155 -2.13 7.97 -10.51
N LYS A 156 -2.51 6.73 -10.84
CA LYS A 156 -3.36 6.41 -12.00
C LYS A 156 -4.73 7.09 -11.90
N GLU A 157 -5.39 7.04 -10.73
CA GLU A 157 -6.66 7.70 -10.45
C GLU A 157 -6.55 9.25 -10.43
N ALA A 158 -5.39 9.80 -10.10
CA ALA A 158 -5.14 11.25 -10.16
C ALA A 158 -5.26 11.80 -11.60
N GLY A 159 -5.04 10.95 -12.61
CA GLY A 159 -5.34 11.22 -14.01
C GLY A 159 -4.48 12.30 -14.65
N ALA A 160 -3.31 12.62 -14.10
CA ALA A 160 -2.41 13.60 -14.69
C ALA A 160 -1.70 13.02 -15.92
N ALA A 161 -1.68 13.76 -17.02
CA ALA A 161 -0.92 13.41 -18.22
C ALA A 161 0.59 13.69 -18.01
N PRO A 162 1.48 13.08 -18.85
CA PRO A 162 2.90 13.39 -18.82
C PRO A 162 3.18 14.91 -18.91
N GLY A 163 4.10 15.40 -18.09
CA GLY A 163 4.45 16.82 -18.01
C GLY A 163 3.48 17.67 -17.16
N GLN A 164 2.40 17.09 -16.64
CA GLN A 164 1.49 17.77 -15.71
C GLN A 164 1.96 17.64 -14.25
N TRP A 165 1.42 18.48 -13.37
CA TRP A 165 1.80 18.51 -11.96
C TRP A 165 0.95 17.55 -11.11
N ILE A 166 1.63 16.72 -10.33
CA ILE A 166 1.05 15.92 -9.25
C ILE A 166 1.64 16.42 -7.93
N VAL A 167 0.77 16.62 -6.93
CA VAL A 167 1.17 16.92 -5.55
C VAL A 167 0.93 15.69 -4.69
N ILE A 168 1.90 15.35 -3.83
CA ILE A 168 1.83 14.22 -2.91
C ILE A 168 1.92 14.77 -1.49
N PHE A 169 0.82 14.71 -0.75
CA PHE A 169 0.78 15.00 0.68
C PHE A 169 1.08 13.74 1.47
N GLY A 170 2.20 13.74 2.20
CA GLY A 170 2.65 12.61 2.98
C GLY A 170 3.85 11.88 2.35
N ALA A 171 5.03 12.49 2.29
CA ALA A 171 6.25 11.90 1.71
C ALA A 171 6.94 10.84 2.62
N GLY A 172 6.15 10.06 3.40
CA GLY A 172 6.61 8.92 4.19
C GLY A 172 6.85 7.66 3.34
N GLY A 173 6.67 6.47 3.92
CA GLY A 173 6.90 5.19 3.24
C GLY A 173 6.08 5.01 1.96
N LEU A 174 4.78 5.35 1.99
CA LEU A 174 3.92 5.32 0.79
C LEU A 174 4.26 6.46 -0.17
N GLY A 175 4.38 7.68 0.34
CA GLY A 175 4.61 8.86 -0.49
C GLY A 175 5.93 8.82 -1.26
N ASN A 176 6.96 8.20 -0.71
CA ASN A 176 8.21 7.95 -1.42
C ASN A 176 7.98 7.12 -2.72
N LEU A 177 7.18 6.05 -2.63
CA LEU A 177 6.81 5.24 -3.78
C LEU A 177 5.90 6.02 -4.75
N ALA A 178 4.97 6.82 -4.22
CA ALA A 178 4.12 7.68 -5.05
C ALA A 178 4.94 8.68 -5.88
N VAL A 179 6.00 9.27 -5.30
CA VAL A 179 6.94 10.14 -6.04
C VAL A 179 7.60 9.39 -7.18
N GLN A 180 8.10 8.17 -6.93
CA GLN A 180 8.76 7.37 -7.95
C GLN A 180 7.81 7.00 -9.09
N TYR A 181 6.58 6.53 -8.78
CA TYR A 181 5.57 6.25 -9.81
C TYR A 181 5.22 7.51 -10.60
N ALA A 182 4.86 8.60 -9.94
CA ALA A 182 4.51 9.84 -10.61
C ALA A 182 5.63 10.33 -11.56
N LYS A 183 6.87 10.29 -11.07
CA LYS A 183 8.03 10.80 -11.84
C LYS A 183 8.48 9.87 -12.95
N LYS A 184 8.70 8.58 -12.62
CA LYS A 184 9.39 7.65 -13.51
C LYS A 184 8.45 6.84 -14.40
N VAL A 185 7.22 6.57 -13.95
CA VAL A 185 6.23 5.80 -14.71
C VAL A 185 5.27 6.72 -15.45
N PHE A 186 4.72 7.73 -14.78
CA PHE A 186 3.75 8.65 -15.39
C PHE A 186 4.39 9.91 -16.02
N ASN A 187 5.71 10.10 -15.85
CA ASN A 187 6.44 11.25 -16.38
C ASN A 187 5.82 12.60 -15.99
N ALA A 188 5.31 12.71 -14.77
CA ALA A 188 4.74 13.92 -14.23
C ALA A 188 5.80 14.81 -13.57
N HIS A 189 5.48 16.10 -13.39
CA HIS A 189 6.18 16.93 -12.42
C HIS A 189 5.61 16.70 -11.03
N VAL A 190 6.48 16.63 -10.02
CA VAL A 190 6.09 16.20 -8.67
C VAL A 190 6.42 17.25 -7.62
N VAL A 191 5.41 17.64 -6.84
CA VAL A 191 5.58 18.35 -5.56
C VAL A 191 5.36 17.37 -4.43
N ALA A 192 6.34 17.21 -3.54
CA ALA A 192 6.21 16.41 -2.32
C ALA A 192 6.05 17.31 -1.10
N VAL A 193 4.99 17.10 -0.32
CA VAL A 193 4.67 17.87 0.90
C VAL A 193 4.81 16.96 2.12
N TYR A 194 5.60 17.37 3.10
CA TYR A 194 5.73 16.69 4.38
C TYR A 194 6.13 17.65 5.50
N ILE A 195 6.26 17.15 6.72
CA ILE A 195 6.57 17.93 7.94
C ILE A 195 7.94 17.63 8.54
N ASN A 196 8.74 16.81 7.86
CA ASN A 196 10.08 16.38 8.30
C ASN A 196 11.05 16.48 7.12
N ASN A 197 12.15 17.19 7.32
CA ASN A 197 13.12 17.50 6.27
C ASN A 197 13.85 16.24 5.75
N ASP A 198 14.18 15.26 6.61
CA ASP A 198 14.86 14.03 6.18
C ASP A 198 14.00 13.24 5.16
N LYS A 199 12.67 13.22 5.38
CA LYS A 199 11.74 12.58 4.44
C LYS A 199 11.60 13.37 3.14
N LEU A 200 11.71 14.69 3.18
CA LEU A 200 11.71 15.57 2.00
C LEU A 200 13.00 15.45 1.19
N GLU A 201 14.14 15.30 1.84
CA GLU A 201 15.42 14.98 1.17
C GLU A 201 15.30 13.68 0.37
N LEU A 202 14.81 12.60 1.00
CA LEU A 202 14.57 11.34 0.31
C LEU A 202 13.57 11.50 -0.87
N ALA A 203 12.49 12.28 -0.68
CA ALA A 203 11.53 12.54 -1.77
C ALA A 203 12.20 13.25 -2.95
N LYS A 204 13.13 14.17 -2.70
CA LYS A 204 13.91 14.86 -3.72
C LYS A 204 14.87 13.91 -4.43
N GLU A 205 15.57 13.05 -3.71
CA GLU A 205 16.47 12.05 -4.27
C GLU A 205 15.77 11.08 -5.23
N VAL A 206 14.54 10.68 -4.90
CA VAL A 206 13.77 9.75 -5.74
C VAL A 206 12.99 10.43 -6.88
N GLY A 207 13.03 11.77 -6.97
CA GLY A 207 12.58 12.49 -8.17
C GLY A 207 11.54 13.58 -7.97
N ALA A 208 11.23 14.03 -6.74
CA ALA A 208 10.38 15.20 -6.57
C ALA A 208 11.07 16.46 -7.12
N ASP A 209 10.35 17.22 -7.96
CA ASP A 209 10.86 18.48 -8.55
C ASP A 209 10.84 19.62 -7.52
N ILE A 210 9.84 19.62 -6.63
CA ILE A 210 9.67 20.59 -5.55
C ILE A 210 9.38 19.82 -4.26
N VAL A 211 10.01 20.22 -3.17
CA VAL A 211 9.70 19.72 -1.83
C VAL A 211 9.21 20.86 -0.95
N VAL A 212 8.20 20.60 -0.12
CA VAL A 212 7.53 21.61 0.70
C VAL A 212 7.43 21.10 2.14
N ASN A 213 8.08 21.81 3.07
CA ASN A 213 7.90 21.56 4.50
C ASN A 213 6.67 22.31 4.99
N GLY A 214 5.59 21.58 5.29
CA GLY A 214 4.32 22.16 5.76
C GLY A 214 4.37 22.80 7.15
N LYS A 215 5.49 22.67 7.90
CA LYS A 215 5.72 23.41 9.14
C LYS A 215 6.41 24.77 8.91
N GLU A 216 7.10 24.92 7.78
CA GLU A 216 7.87 26.11 7.45
C GLU A 216 7.11 27.06 6.52
N ILE A 217 6.15 26.55 5.76
CA ILE A 217 5.28 27.31 4.83
C ILE A 217 3.90 27.45 5.45
N GLU A 218 3.49 28.67 5.78
CA GLU A 218 2.20 28.95 6.41
C GLU A 218 1.02 28.68 5.47
N ASP A 219 1.13 29.09 4.21
CA ASP A 219 0.14 28.84 3.15
C ASP A 219 0.69 27.86 2.10
N VAL A 220 0.64 26.57 2.43
CA VAL A 220 1.09 25.49 1.52
C VAL A 220 0.30 25.48 0.21
N PRO A 221 -1.06 25.57 0.20
CA PRO A 221 -1.82 25.63 -1.04
C PRO A 221 -1.46 26.82 -1.91
N GLY A 222 -1.38 28.03 -1.33
CA GLY A 222 -0.99 29.24 -2.06
C GLY A 222 0.39 29.13 -2.69
N TYR A 223 1.35 28.55 -1.97
CA TYR A 223 2.68 28.28 -2.51
C TYR A 223 2.63 27.32 -3.71
N ILE A 224 1.87 26.22 -3.61
CA ILE A 224 1.69 25.25 -4.70
C ILE A 224 1.03 25.93 -5.91
N GLN A 225 -0.02 26.70 -5.70
CA GLN A 225 -0.70 27.46 -6.75
C GLN A 225 0.27 28.42 -7.48
N GLU A 226 1.10 29.17 -6.73
CA GLU A 226 2.11 30.07 -7.28
C GLU A 226 3.13 29.32 -8.15
N LYS A 227 3.65 28.20 -7.66
CA LYS A 227 4.73 27.46 -8.33
C LYS A 227 4.29 26.61 -9.52
N THR A 228 3.03 26.15 -9.53
CA THR A 228 2.57 25.13 -10.49
C THR A 228 1.34 25.57 -11.30
N GLY A 229 0.69 26.66 -10.93
CA GLY A 229 -0.63 27.04 -11.46
C GLY A 229 -1.75 26.12 -10.96
N GLY A 230 -1.53 25.40 -9.87
CA GLY A 230 -2.39 24.39 -9.30
C GLY A 230 -2.13 22.99 -9.86
N ALA A 231 -2.25 21.99 -9.01
CA ALA A 231 -2.00 20.60 -9.35
C ALA A 231 -3.10 20.02 -10.25
N HIS A 232 -2.74 19.19 -11.23
CA HIS A 232 -3.69 18.41 -12.04
C HIS A 232 -4.22 17.22 -11.25
N GLY A 233 -3.36 16.62 -10.44
CA GLY A 233 -3.70 15.57 -9.49
C GLY A 233 -3.05 15.79 -8.14
N VAL A 234 -3.75 15.48 -7.07
CA VAL A 234 -3.22 15.50 -5.70
C VAL A 234 -3.48 14.15 -5.06
N VAL A 235 -2.45 13.51 -4.52
CA VAL A 235 -2.55 12.24 -3.80
C VAL A 235 -2.26 12.46 -2.33
N VAL A 236 -3.18 12.06 -1.45
CA VAL A 236 -3.03 12.26 0.00
C VAL A 236 -2.80 10.91 0.68
N THR A 237 -1.53 10.63 1.02
CA THR A 237 -1.14 9.44 1.80
C THR A 237 -0.97 9.74 3.28
N ALA A 238 -1.00 11.03 3.66
CA ALA A 238 -0.91 11.47 5.04
C ALA A 238 -2.18 11.13 5.83
N VAL A 239 -2.01 10.69 7.08
CA VAL A 239 -3.11 10.49 8.04
C VAL A 239 -3.33 11.79 8.80
N SER A 240 -3.92 12.78 8.12
CA SER A 240 -4.09 14.15 8.67
C SER A 240 -5.21 14.92 7.95
N LYS A 241 -6.22 15.37 8.71
CA LYS A 241 -7.28 16.26 8.20
C LYS A 241 -6.70 17.52 7.53
N VAL A 242 -5.64 18.08 8.09
CA VAL A 242 -4.99 19.29 7.55
C VAL A 242 -4.46 19.05 6.14
N ALA A 243 -3.81 17.91 5.93
CA ALA A 243 -3.29 17.53 4.60
C ALA A 243 -4.43 17.38 3.57
N PHE A 244 -5.58 16.79 3.96
CA PHE A 244 -6.74 16.67 3.09
C PHE A 244 -7.35 18.04 2.73
N ASN A 245 -7.49 18.95 3.70
CA ASN A 245 -8.01 20.31 3.43
C ASN A 245 -7.04 21.08 2.51
N GLN A 246 -5.74 21.03 2.79
CA GLN A 246 -4.72 21.65 1.93
C GLN A 246 -4.70 21.05 0.50
N ALA A 247 -4.97 19.76 0.36
CA ALA A 247 -5.04 19.09 -0.94
C ALA A 247 -6.14 19.69 -1.84
N ILE A 248 -7.34 19.94 -1.27
CA ILE A 248 -8.47 20.57 -1.98
C ILE A 248 -8.11 21.98 -2.48
N ASP A 249 -7.33 22.71 -1.71
CA ASP A 249 -6.93 24.08 -2.06
C ASP A 249 -5.70 24.14 -2.98
N SER A 250 -4.96 23.03 -3.08
CA SER A 250 -3.79 22.90 -3.96
C SER A 250 -4.14 22.49 -5.40
N VAL A 251 -5.33 21.92 -5.62
CA VAL A 251 -5.75 21.44 -6.93
C VAL A 251 -6.23 22.58 -7.82
N ARG A 252 -5.96 22.49 -9.13
CA ARG A 252 -6.47 23.44 -10.12
C ARG A 252 -7.91 23.09 -10.54
N ALA A 253 -8.55 24.02 -11.26
CA ALA A 253 -9.85 23.71 -11.88
C ALA A 253 -9.76 22.50 -12.81
N GLY A 254 -10.74 21.59 -12.68
CA GLY A 254 -10.79 20.30 -13.38
C GLY A 254 -9.88 19.20 -12.83
N GLY A 255 -9.10 19.48 -11.78
CA GLY A 255 -8.18 18.51 -11.19
C GLY A 255 -8.84 17.50 -10.24
N THR A 256 -8.05 16.51 -9.82
CA THR A 256 -8.51 15.38 -9.01
C THR A 256 -7.72 15.29 -7.70
N VAL A 257 -8.42 15.15 -6.57
CA VAL A 257 -7.84 14.82 -5.27
C VAL A 257 -8.13 13.36 -4.96
N VAL A 258 -7.08 12.56 -4.73
CA VAL A 258 -7.16 11.13 -4.43
C VAL A 258 -6.88 10.89 -2.95
N ALA A 259 -7.88 10.37 -2.25
CA ALA A 259 -7.80 10.01 -0.84
C ALA A 259 -7.25 8.58 -0.69
N VAL A 260 -6.14 8.44 0.04
CA VAL A 260 -5.47 7.17 0.33
C VAL A 260 -5.29 6.96 1.84
N GLY A 261 -4.76 7.97 2.55
CA GLY A 261 -4.62 7.94 4.01
C GLY A 261 -5.98 7.86 4.70
N LEU A 262 -6.01 7.27 5.89
CA LEU A 262 -7.25 6.99 6.64
C LEU A 262 -7.27 7.70 8.00
N PRO A 263 -7.33 9.05 8.05
CA PRO A 263 -7.63 9.75 9.30
C PRO A 263 -9.07 9.47 9.73
N SER A 264 -9.33 9.41 11.04
CA SER A 264 -10.69 9.23 11.57
C SER A 264 -11.57 10.47 11.44
N GLU A 265 -10.97 11.62 11.10
CA GLU A 265 -11.64 12.92 11.03
C GLU A 265 -12.30 13.14 9.65
N TYR A 266 -13.18 14.13 9.60
CA TYR A 266 -13.82 14.59 8.36
C TYR A 266 -13.02 15.74 7.75
N MET A 267 -12.84 15.73 6.42
CA MET A 267 -12.31 16.88 5.68
C MET A 267 -13.42 17.90 5.38
N GLU A 268 -13.03 19.16 5.19
CA GLU A 268 -13.93 20.22 4.77
C GLU A 268 -13.87 20.39 3.26
N LEU A 269 -15.04 20.44 2.61
CA LEU A 269 -15.16 20.57 1.16
C LEU A 269 -16.11 21.72 0.82
N SER A 270 -15.58 22.78 0.21
CA SER A 270 -16.40 23.88 -0.30
C SER A 270 -17.25 23.42 -1.48
N ILE A 271 -18.57 23.45 -1.31
CA ILE A 271 -19.51 23.10 -2.38
C ILE A 271 -19.34 24.07 -3.56
N VAL A 272 -19.23 25.37 -3.30
CA VAL A 272 -19.07 26.38 -4.34
C VAL A 272 -17.82 26.14 -5.17
N LYS A 273 -16.66 25.96 -4.51
CA LYS A 273 -15.39 25.67 -5.18
C LYS A 273 -15.46 24.37 -5.98
N THR A 274 -16.02 23.32 -5.39
CA THR A 274 -16.16 22.02 -6.07
C THR A 274 -16.95 22.13 -7.36
N VAL A 275 -18.06 22.90 -7.35
CA VAL A 275 -18.93 23.09 -8.52
C VAL A 275 -18.28 24.01 -9.56
N LEU A 276 -17.79 25.17 -9.16
CA LEU A 276 -17.26 26.18 -10.09
C LEU A 276 -15.93 25.74 -10.73
N ASP A 277 -15.08 25.06 -9.98
CA ASP A 277 -13.77 24.59 -10.47
C ASP A 277 -13.85 23.16 -11.02
N GLY A 278 -14.98 22.45 -10.90
CA GLY A 278 -15.14 21.09 -11.39
C GLY A 278 -14.18 20.09 -10.73
N ILE A 279 -13.88 20.27 -9.42
CA ILE A 279 -12.94 19.42 -8.68
C ILE A 279 -13.54 18.04 -8.47
N LYS A 280 -12.72 17.01 -8.65
CA LYS A 280 -13.05 15.63 -8.31
C LYS A 280 -12.37 15.24 -7.01
N VAL A 281 -13.09 14.55 -6.12
CA VAL A 281 -12.54 13.88 -4.94
C VAL A 281 -12.86 12.40 -5.05
N VAL A 282 -11.84 11.55 -5.09
CA VAL A 282 -11.99 10.11 -5.26
C VAL A 282 -11.23 9.35 -4.17
N GLY A 283 -11.80 8.23 -3.69
CA GLY A 283 -11.10 7.31 -2.81
C GLY A 283 -10.35 6.26 -3.63
N SER A 284 -9.15 5.86 -3.17
CA SER A 284 -8.37 4.78 -3.77
C SER A 284 -8.03 3.75 -2.71
N LEU A 285 -8.50 2.51 -2.89
CA LEU A 285 -8.29 1.40 -1.98
C LEU A 285 -7.36 0.38 -2.62
N VAL A 286 -6.14 0.24 -2.09
CA VAL A 286 -5.09 -0.67 -2.59
C VAL A 286 -5.04 -0.70 -4.12
N GLY A 287 -4.85 -1.83 -4.76
CA GLY A 287 -4.94 -2.03 -6.20
C GLY A 287 -5.60 -3.36 -6.53
N THR A 288 -6.09 -3.49 -7.75
CA THR A 288 -6.57 -4.75 -8.32
C THR A 288 -5.39 -5.68 -8.57
N ARG A 289 -5.65 -6.96 -8.86
CA ARG A 289 -4.60 -7.90 -9.33
C ARG A 289 -3.84 -7.33 -10.54
N LYS A 290 -4.56 -6.69 -11.47
CA LYS A 290 -3.94 -6.07 -12.65
C LYS A 290 -3.03 -4.89 -12.27
N ASP A 291 -3.45 -4.04 -11.33
CA ASP A 291 -2.60 -2.96 -10.84
C ASP A 291 -1.34 -3.52 -10.14
N LEU A 292 -1.43 -4.66 -9.44
CA LEU A 292 -0.29 -5.29 -8.79
C LEU A 292 0.69 -5.92 -9.81
N GLU A 293 0.20 -6.58 -10.85
CA GLU A 293 1.03 -7.06 -11.96
C GLU A 293 1.83 -5.91 -12.61
N GLU A 294 1.14 -4.80 -12.90
CA GLU A 294 1.77 -3.60 -13.48
C GLU A 294 2.80 -3.00 -12.51
N ALA A 295 2.47 -2.90 -11.20
CA ALA A 295 3.38 -2.39 -10.18
C ALA A 295 4.64 -3.26 -10.02
N PHE A 296 4.51 -4.58 -10.05
CA PHE A 296 5.64 -5.51 -10.04
C PHE A 296 6.52 -5.37 -11.29
N ALA A 297 5.91 -5.19 -12.47
CA ALA A 297 6.68 -4.99 -13.71
C ALA A 297 7.56 -3.74 -13.61
N PHE A 298 7.04 -2.61 -13.12
CA PHE A 298 7.83 -1.40 -12.91
C PHE A 298 8.92 -1.56 -11.84
N GLY A 299 8.66 -2.39 -10.82
CA GLY A 299 9.68 -2.78 -9.84
C GLY A 299 10.81 -3.60 -10.48
N ALA A 300 10.47 -4.60 -11.30
CA ALA A 300 11.44 -5.44 -12.02
C ALA A 300 12.29 -4.64 -13.03
N GLU A 301 11.70 -3.62 -13.65
CA GLU A 301 12.42 -2.67 -14.53
C GLU A 301 13.31 -1.69 -13.75
N GLY A 302 13.27 -1.69 -12.41
CA GLY A 302 14.04 -0.77 -11.56
C GLY A 302 13.53 0.68 -11.57
N LEU A 303 12.34 0.94 -12.10
CA LEU A 303 11.73 2.27 -12.10
C LEU A 303 11.25 2.67 -10.70
N VAL A 304 10.75 1.71 -9.93
CA VAL A 304 10.28 1.91 -8.56
C VAL A 304 11.01 0.97 -7.62
N VAL A 305 11.76 1.53 -6.70
CA VAL A 305 12.63 0.78 -5.78
C VAL A 305 12.28 1.14 -4.34
N PRO A 306 11.54 0.26 -3.62
CA PRO A 306 11.30 0.45 -2.21
C PRO A 306 12.59 0.39 -1.38
N VAL A 307 12.71 1.28 -0.40
CA VAL A 307 13.76 1.19 0.63
C VAL A 307 13.29 0.22 1.70
N VAL A 308 13.88 -0.97 1.74
CA VAL A 308 13.49 -2.05 2.66
C VAL A 308 14.62 -2.41 3.62
N GLU A 309 14.26 -2.70 4.87
CA GLU A 309 15.14 -3.27 5.90
C GLU A 309 14.60 -4.63 6.31
N LYS A 310 15.41 -5.67 6.10
CA LYS A 310 15.06 -7.06 6.48
C LYS A 310 15.32 -7.26 7.96
N VAL A 311 14.33 -7.78 8.69
CA VAL A 311 14.40 -8.03 10.13
C VAL A 311 13.99 -9.46 10.45
N LEU A 312 14.46 -10.00 11.58
CA LEU A 312 14.09 -11.34 12.01
C LEU A 312 12.62 -11.40 12.45
N VAL A 313 11.95 -12.50 12.20
CA VAL A 313 10.54 -12.71 12.59
C VAL A 313 10.33 -12.54 14.09
N ASP A 314 11.27 -13.02 14.91
CA ASP A 314 11.21 -12.91 16.38
C ASP A 314 11.21 -11.46 16.89
N THR A 315 11.64 -10.50 16.07
CA THR A 315 11.61 -9.07 16.41
C THR A 315 10.29 -8.38 16.01
N ALA A 316 9.31 -9.12 15.49
CA ALA A 316 8.04 -8.53 15.06
C ALA A 316 7.38 -7.64 16.13
N PRO A 317 7.27 -8.02 17.43
CA PRO A 317 6.69 -7.15 18.44
C PRO A 317 7.41 -5.81 18.57
N ASP A 318 8.74 -5.81 18.53
CA ASP A 318 9.55 -4.59 18.60
C ASP A 318 9.33 -3.70 17.36
N VAL A 319 9.20 -4.31 16.17
CA VAL A 319 8.92 -3.59 14.91
C VAL A 319 7.54 -2.92 14.95
N PHE A 320 6.54 -3.58 15.52
CA PHE A 320 5.22 -2.99 15.73
C PHE A 320 5.26 -1.80 16.69
N ASP A 321 6.00 -1.89 17.81
CA ASP A 321 6.23 -0.78 18.75
C ASP A 321 6.97 0.39 18.08
N GLU A 322 8.04 0.12 17.30
CA GLU A 322 8.74 1.14 16.52
C GLU A 322 7.81 1.85 15.53
N MET A 323 6.91 1.10 14.89
CA MET A 323 5.95 1.63 13.92
C MET A 323 4.92 2.54 14.60
N GLU A 324 4.36 2.12 15.73
CA GLU A 324 3.41 2.90 16.53
C GLU A 324 4.02 4.23 16.98
N ARG A 325 5.30 4.20 17.36
CA ARG A 325 6.08 5.40 17.77
C ARG A 325 6.58 6.24 16.58
N GLY A 326 6.33 5.83 15.34
CA GLY A 326 6.73 6.56 14.13
C GLY A 326 8.25 6.58 13.88
N LEU A 327 8.99 5.60 14.41
CA LEU A 327 10.45 5.55 14.33
C LEU A 327 10.98 4.90 13.04
N ILE A 328 10.12 4.18 12.31
CA ILE A 328 10.53 3.45 11.11
C ILE A 328 10.89 4.41 9.96
N GLN A 329 12.04 4.16 9.35
CA GLN A 329 12.46 4.78 8.09
C GLN A 329 12.38 3.76 6.96
N GLY A 330 11.70 4.09 5.85
CA GLY A 330 11.45 3.13 4.77
C GLY A 330 10.40 2.08 5.15
N ARG A 331 10.70 0.80 4.87
CA ARG A 331 9.79 -0.33 5.11
C ARG A 331 10.55 -1.44 5.85
N LYS A 332 9.98 -1.94 6.94
CA LYS A 332 10.46 -3.16 7.62
C LYS A 332 9.84 -4.39 6.98
N VAL A 333 10.65 -5.40 6.75
CA VAL A 333 10.22 -6.65 6.10
C VAL A 333 10.71 -7.83 6.94
N LEU A 334 9.79 -8.63 7.45
CA LEU A 334 10.09 -9.87 8.18
C LEU A 334 10.70 -10.90 7.23
N ASP A 335 11.82 -11.48 7.62
CA ASP A 335 12.60 -12.45 6.85
C ASP A 335 12.34 -13.87 7.38
N PHE A 336 11.60 -14.67 6.62
CA PHE A 336 11.29 -16.08 6.92
C PHE A 336 12.28 -17.06 6.27
N THR A 337 13.34 -16.57 5.63
CA THR A 337 14.35 -17.41 4.98
C THR A 337 15.48 -17.84 5.93
N ARG A 338 15.49 -17.36 7.18
CA ARG A 338 16.55 -17.53 8.17
C ARG A 338 16.09 -18.33 9.37
#